data_8ddf655f220a4271d54d3d7dc791a43e
#
_entry.id   8ddf655f220a4271d54d3d7dc791a43e
#
_cell.length_a   1.000
_cell.length_b   1.000
_cell.length_c   1.000
_cell.angle_alpha   90.00
_cell.angle_beta   90.00
_cell.angle_gamma   90.00
#
_symmetry.space_group_name_H-M   'P 1'
#
loop_
_entity.id
_entity.type
_entity.pdbx_description
1 polymer ?
#
loop_
_entity_poly.entity_id
_entity_poly.type
_entity_poly.pdbx_seq_one_letter_code
_entity_poly.pdbx_strand_id
1 'polypeptide(L)'
;MTATQSWDPERYARNARFVSDLGQPVVELLAPQAGERVLDLGCGDGALTAQLAELGCRVIGVDASSEQIAAARARGLDAHVMPGETLDFTEAFDAVFSNAALHWMKRDPDVVIAGVWRALVPGGRFIGEMGGAGCVATIEAALLTALARRSIDGSAVHPWYFPTPEDYGARLAAQGFAVESIALIPRPTPLPGDVTGWLETFAESFASALPAAQRPAFFAEVQEALRPHLCGADGQWTADYVRLRFRARKP
;
A
#
# COMPACT_ATOMS: atom_id res chain seq x y z
N MET A 1 -22.05 7.30 -2.27
CA MET A 1 -21.48 6.05 -1.72
C MET A 1 -20.05 5.99 -2.25
N THR A 2 -19.04 6.12 -1.40
CA THR A 2 -17.64 5.95 -1.78
C THR A 2 -17.44 4.49 -2.14
N ALA A 3 -17.02 4.21 -3.38
CA ALA A 3 -16.65 2.87 -3.80
C ALA A 3 -15.50 2.38 -2.91
N THR A 4 -15.74 1.34 -2.14
CA THR A 4 -14.72 0.68 -1.32
C THR A 4 -13.94 -0.29 -2.20
N GLN A 5 -12.61 -0.20 -2.14
CA GLN A 5 -11.73 -1.21 -2.75
C GLN A 5 -12.01 -2.57 -2.08
N SER A 6 -12.27 -3.61 -2.88
CA SER A 6 -12.37 -4.98 -2.39
C SER A 6 -11.06 -5.74 -2.66
N TRP A 7 -10.67 -6.60 -1.73
CA TRP A 7 -9.43 -7.36 -1.83
C TRP A 7 -9.75 -8.85 -1.97
N ASP A 8 -9.45 -9.40 -3.14
CA ASP A 8 -9.48 -10.85 -3.41
C ASP A 8 -8.06 -11.39 -3.21
N PRO A 9 -7.80 -12.21 -2.17
CA PRO A 9 -6.45 -12.70 -1.87
C PRO A 9 -5.85 -13.56 -2.99
N GLU A 10 -6.67 -14.35 -3.72
CA GLU A 10 -6.17 -15.17 -4.81
C GLU A 10 -5.78 -14.31 -6.03
N ARG A 11 -6.60 -13.32 -6.38
CA ARG A 11 -6.28 -12.36 -7.44
C ARG A 11 -5.05 -11.54 -7.06
N TYR A 12 -4.96 -11.08 -5.82
CA TYR A 12 -3.80 -10.36 -5.29
C TYR A 12 -2.54 -11.22 -5.38
N ALA A 13 -2.60 -12.47 -4.95
CA ALA A 13 -1.46 -13.39 -5.01
C ALA A 13 -0.97 -13.65 -6.45
N ARG A 14 -1.88 -13.70 -7.44
CA ARG A 14 -1.50 -13.88 -8.85
C ARG A 14 -0.90 -12.62 -9.48
N ASN A 15 -1.51 -11.45 -9.21
CA ASN A 15 -1.23 -10.22 -9.96
C ASN A 15 -0.30 -9.25 -9.22
N ALA A 16 -0.16 -9.39 -7.90
CA ALA A 16 0.50 -8.43 -7.03
C ALA A 16 1.53 -9.06 -6.07
N ARG A 17 1.92 -10.32 -6.26
CA ARG A 17 2.91 -11.00 -5.40
C ARG A 17 4.23 -10.21 -5.31
N PHE A 18 4.62 -9.55 -6.39
CA PHE A 18 5.80 -8.70 -6.41
C PHE A 18 5.79 -7.60 -5.33
N VAL A 19 4.63 -7.22 -4.80
CA VAL A 19 4.53 -6.21 -3.71
C VAL A 19 5.21 -6.71 -2.44
N SER A 20 4.97 -7.98 -2.06
CA SER A 20 5.65 -8.61 -0.92
C SER A 20 7.11 -8.95 -1.25
N ASP A 21 7.37 -9.50 -2.43
CA ASP A 21 8.73 -9.91 -2.85
C ASP A 21 9.70 -8.71 -2.90
N LEU A 22 9.19 -7.53 -3.27
CA LEU A 22 9.95 -6.27 -3.26
C LEU A 22 9.94 -5.55 -1.90
N GLY A 23 9.35 -6.14 -0.85
CA GLY A 23 9.32 -5.59 0.52
C GLY A 23 10.61 -5.79 1.31
N GLN A 24 11.53 -6.65 0.85
CA GLN A 24 12.78 -6.98 1.55
C GLN A 24 13.59 -5.74 1.99
N PRO A 25 13.80 -4.71 1.16
CA PRO A 25 14.54 -3.52 1.60
C PRO A 25 13.85 -2.73 2.73
N VAL A 26 12.55 -2.89 2.92
CA VAL A 26 11.81 -2.26 4.04
C VAL A 26 12.00 -3.07 5.32
N VAL A 27 12.04 -4.40 5.21
CA VAL A 27 12.40 -5.30 6.34
C VAL A 27 13.85 -5.03 6.78
N GLU A 28 14.77 -4.85 5.85
CA GLU A 28 16.17 -4.47 6.16
C GLU A 28 16.25 -3.12 6.85
N LEU A 29 15.46 -2.12 6.41
CA LEU A 29 15.39 -0.80 7.05
C LEU A 29 14.79 -0.87 8.46
N LEU A 30 13.83 -1.78 8.69
CA LEU A 30 13.30 -2.06 10.02
C LEU A 30 14.38 -2.58 10.96
N ALA A 31 15.34 -3.37 10.44
CA ALA A 31 16.40 -4.02 11.21
C ALA A 31 15.84 -4.77 12.44
N PRO A 32 14.90 -5.73 12.23
CA PRO A 32 14.19 -6.39 13.32
C PRO A 32 15.15 -7.19 14.22
N GLN A 33 14.86 -7.19 15.51
CA GLN A 33 15.62 -7.97 16.48
C GLN A 33 14.73 -9.08 17.09
N ALA A 34 15.31 -10.24 17.32
CA ALA A 34 14.56 -11.34 17.95
C ALA A 34 13.99 -10.91 19.31
N GLY A 35 12.72 -11.25 19.53
CA GLY A 35 11.96 -10.88 20.73
C GLY A 35 11.26 -9.52 20.68
N GLU A 36 11.56 -8.66 19.69
CA GLU A 36 10.85 -7.38 19.52
C GLU A 36 9.37 -7.59 19.23
N ARG A 37 8.55 -6.69 19.78
CA ARG A 37 7.12 -6.60 19.48
C ARG A 37 6.94 -5.68 18.28
N VAL A 38 6.43 -6.23 17.18
CA VAL A 38 6.24 -5.49 15.91
C VAL A 38 4.76 -5.49 15.55
N LEU A 39 4.24 -4.31 15.22
CA LEU A 39 2.95 -4.17 14.55
C LEU A 39 3.18 -4.11 13.04
N ASP A 40 2.57 -5.01 12.29
CA ASP A 40 2.51 -4.95 10.82
C ASP A 40 1.19 -4.29 10.40
N LEU A 41 1.26 -3.01 10.03
CA LEU A 41 0.11 -2.17 9.68
C LEU A 41 -0.22 -2.28 8.18
N GLY A 42 -1.38 -2.86 7.87
CA GLY A 42 -1.77 -3.23 6.52
C GLY A 42 -1.06 -4.50 6.08
N CYS A 43 -1.12 -5.54 6.90
CA CYS A 43 -0.36 -6.79 6.74
C CYS A 43 -0.79 -7.64 5.54
N GLY A 44 -1.95 -7.36 4.94
CA GLY A 44 -2.51 -8.15 3.85
C GLY A 44 -2.65 -9.63 4.21
N ASP A 45 -2.22 -10.52 3.31
CA ASP A 45 -2.23 -11.98 3.50
C ASP A 45 -1.14 -12.50 4.47
N GLY A 46 -0.39 -11.59 5.09
CA GLY A 46 0.61 -11.90 6.10
C GLY A 46 1.96 -12.39 5.56
N ALA A 47 2.28 -12.22 4.28
CA ALA A 47 3.54 -12.71 3.71
C ALA A 47 4.78 -12.11 4.38
N LEU A 48 4.81 -10.78 4.60
CA LEU A 48 5.90 -10.10 5.31
C LEU A 48 5.80 -10.29 6.84
N THR A 49 4.58 -10.39 7.38
CA THR A 49 4.34 -10.72 8.79
C THR A 49 5.00 -12.06 9.16
N ALA A 50 4.84 -13.08 8.31
CA ALA A 50 5.48 -14.38 8.49
C ALA A 50 7.02 -14.26 8.49
N GLN A 51 7.58 -13.51 7.56
CA GLN A 51 9.02 -13.27 7.50
C GLN A 51 9.55 -12.58 8.77
N LEU A 52 8.84 -11.58 9.30
CA LEU A 52 9.20 -10.93 10.56
C LEU A 52 9.13 -11.89 11.75
N ALA A 53 8.14 -12.78 11.77
CA ALA A 53 8.02 -13.82 12.78
C ALA A 53 9.16 -14.86 12.70
N GLU A 54 9.56 -15.27 11.47
CA GLU A 54 10.72 -16.16 11.24
C GLU A 54 12.04 -15.53 11.68
N LEU A 55 12.16 -14.20 11.65
CA LEU A 55 13.29 -13.44 12.20
C LEU A 55 13.25 -13.35 13.74
N GLY A 56 12.27 -13.97 14.38
CA GLY A 56 12.15 -14.06 15.83
C GLY A 56 11.35 -12.94 16.49
N CYS A 57 10.69 -12.07 15.73
CA CYS A 57 9.83 -11.03 16.28
C CYS A 57 8.49 -11.61 16.79
N ARG A 58 7.89 -10.92 17.75
CA ARG A 58 6.50 -11.12 18.16
C ARG A 58 5.64 -10.16 17.35
N VAL A 59 5.01 -10.65 16.28
CA VAL A 59 4.32 -9.80 15.31
C VAL A 59 2.81 -9.91 15.49
N ILE A 60 2.14 -8.76 15.52
CA ILE A 60 0.69 -8.64 15.34
C ILE A 60 0.46 -7.97 13.99
N GLY A 61 -0.31 -8.61 13.11
CA GLY A 61 -0.74 -8.04 11.84
C GLY A 61 -2.13 -7.40 11.95
N VAL A 62 -2.32 -6.23 11.34
CA VAL A 62 -3.65 -5.62 11.19
C VAL A 62 -3.91 -5.22 9.75
N ASP A 63 -5.13 -5.44 9.29
CA ASP A 63 -5.60 -5.02 7.96
C ASP A 63 -7.11 -4.71 8.02
N ALA A 64 -7.59 -3.83 7.16
CA ALA A 64 -9.00 -3.50 7.07
C ALA A 64 -9.84 -4.61 6.38
N SER A 65 -9.21 -5.47 5.54
CA SER A 65 -9.87 -6.56 4.81
C SER A 65 -9.98 -7.82 5.65
N SER A 66 -11.22 -8.27 5.88
CA SER A 66 -11.51 -9.55 6.52
C SER A 66 -10.97 -10.75 5.76
N GLU A 67 -10.97 -10.67 4.42
CA GLU A 67 -10.48 -11.71 3.53
C GLU A 67 -8.96 -11.86 3.63
N GLN A 68 -8.23 -10.75 3.64
CA GLN A 68 -6.77 -10.74 3.84
C GLN A 68 -6.41 -11.29 5.22
N ILE A 69 -7.10 -10.86 6.27
CA ILE A 69 -6.89 -11.36 7.63
C ILE A 69 -7.21 -12.86 7.74
N ALA A 70 -8.25 -13.34 7.06
CA ALA A 70 -8.52 -14.77 7.01
C ALA A 70 -7.36 -15.56 6.37
N ALA A 71 -6.76 -15.04 5.30
CA ALA A 71 -5.59 -15.64 4.66
C ALA A 71 -4.35 -15.60 5.58
N ALA A 72 -4.10 -14.49 6.27
CA ALA A 72 -3.00 -14.37 7.24
C ALA A 72 -3.16 -15.36 8.42
N ARG A 73 -4.36 -15.48 8.96
CA ARG A 73 -4.68 -16.47 10.04
C ARG A 73 -4.51 -17.91 9.57
N ALA A 74 -4.85 -18.22 8.31
CA ALA A 74 -4.64 -19.55 7.74
C ALA A 74 -3.15 -19.93 7.67
N ARG A 75 -2.23 -18.95 7.69
CA ARG A 75 -0.77 -19.15 7.83
C ARG A 75 -0.33 -19.32 9.30
N GLY A 76 -1.25 -19.29 10.27
CA GLY A 76 -0.94 -19.37 11.70
C GLY A 76 -0.48 -18.07 12.33
N LEU A 77 -0.71 -16.93 11.68
CA LEU A 77 -0.29 -15.61 12.16
C LEU A 77 -1.33 -15.00 13.13
N ASP A 78 -0.83 -14.22 14.08
CA ASP A 78 -1.67 -13.37 14.94
C ASP A 78 -2.06 -12.11 14.14
N ALA A 79 -3.27 -12.12 13.59
CA ALA A 79 -3.75 -11.07 12.69
C ALA A 79 -5.20 -10.68 12.98
N HIS A 80 -5.51 -9.37 12.90
CA HIS A 80 -6.80 -8.82 13.30
C HIS A 80 -7.37 -7.87 12.24
N VAL A 81 -8.68 -7.94 12.03
CA VAL A 81 -9.40 -6.96 11.20
C VAL A 81 -9.43 -5.64 11.96
N MET A 82 -8.62 -4.68 11.52
CA MET A 82 -8.52 -3.36 12.15
C MET A 82 -8.03 -2.34 11.11
N PRO A 83 -8.86 -1.37 10.72
CA PRO A 83 -8.43 -0.25 9.88
C PRO A 83 -7.35 0.58 10.57
N GLY A 84 -6.39 1.12 9.80
CA GLY A 84 -5.30 1.94 10.34
C GLY A 84 -5.78 3.18 11.08
N GLU A 85 -6.92 3.75 10.69
CA GLU A 85 -7.55 4.89 11.34
C GLU A 85 -8.14 4.58 12.72
N THR A 86 -8.27 3.30 13.08
CA THR A 86 -8.87 2.85 14.34
C THR A 86 -7.91 2.04 15.21
N LEU A 87 -6.59 2.21 15.01
CA LEU A 87 -5.60 1.55 15.86
C LEU A 87 -5.87 1.81 17.33
N ASP A 88 -6.01 0.72 18.12
CA ASP A 88 -6.35 0.77 19.56
C ASP A 88 -5.25 0.09 20.40
N PHE A 89 -4.01 0.53 20.22
CA PHE A 89 -2.86 0.08 21.00
C PHE A 89 -2.22 1.26 21.71
N THR A 90 -1.70 1.02 22.91
CA THR A 90 -0.96 2.02 23.70
C THR A 90 0.35 1.41 24.17
N GLU A 91 1.48 1.98 23.73
CA GLU A 91 2.85 1.59 24.11
C GLU A 91 3.09 0.07 24.09
N ALA A 92 2.49 -0.59 23.10
CA ALA A 92 2.50 -2.05 22.98
C ALA A 92 3.65 -2.58 22.10
N PHE A 93 4.24 -1.73 21.24
CA PHE A 93 5.20 -2.17 20.22
C PHE A 93 6.51 -1.41 20.28
N ASP A 94 7.60 -2.12 20.00
CA ASP A 94 8.95 -1.60 19.87
C ASP A 94 9.18 -1.04 18.46
N ALA A 95 8.41 -1.56 17.48
CA ALA A 95 8.38 -1.05 16.12
C ALA A 95 7.00 -1.20 15.46
N VAL A 96 6.70 -0.27 14.54
CA VAL A 96 5.61 -0.40 13.56
C VAL A 96 6.22 -0.49 12.17
N PHE A 97 5.81 -1.49 11.43
CA PHE A 97 6.17 -1.76 10.04
C PHE A 97 4.94 -1.58 9.15
N SER A 98 5.10 -1.00 7.98
CA SER A 98 4.03 -0.93 6.98
C SER A 98 4.61 -0.97 5.57
N ASN A 99 4.19 -1.94 4.76
CA ASN A 99 4.63 -2.03 3.38
C ASN A 99 3.44 -1.99 2.41
N ALA A 100 3.45 -1.03 1.49
CA ALA A 100 2.48 -0.84 0.42
C ALA A 100 1.00 -0.70 0.88
N ALA A 101 0.75 -0.23 2.10
CA ALA A 101 -0.59 -0.11 2.67
C ALA A 101 -1.02 1.35 2.93
N LEU A 102 -0.14 2.21 3.43
CA LEU A 102 -0.49 3.55 3.91
C LEU A 102 -1.16 4.45 2.86
N HIS A 103 -0.85 4.28 1.57
CA HIS A 103 -1.46 5.05 0.50
C HIS A 103 -2.95 4.71 0.26
N TRP A 104 -3.47 3.63 0.84
CA TRP A 104 -4.89 3.30 0.86
C TRP A 104 -5.63 3.96 2.01
N MET A 105 -4.91 4.44 3.04
CA MET A 105 -5.44 5.09 4.25
C MET A 105 -5.55 6.60 4.04
N LYS A 106 -6.11 7.02 2.87
CA LYS A 106 -6.14 8.41 2.44
C LYS A 106 -7.15 9.29 3.19
N ARG A 107 -8.09 8.68 3.90
CA ARG A 107 -9.19 9.38 4.56
C ARG A 107 -8.67 10.38 5.58
N ASP A 108 -7.73 9.93 6.41
CA ASP A 108 -7.11 10.76 7.44
C ASP A 108 -5.72 10.20 7.80
N PRO A 109 -4.67 10.55 7.03
CA PRO A 109 -3.31 10.10 7.31
C PRO A 109 -2.81 10.53 8.69
N ASP A 110 -3.27 11.68 9.21
CA ASP A 110 -2.83 12.19 10.51
C ASP A 110 -3.39 11.34 11.67
N VAL A 111 -4.63 10.85 11.55
CA VAL A 111 -5.21 9.90 12.52
C VAL A 111 -4.43 8.57 12.52
N VAL A 112 -4.01 8.07 11.36
CA VAL A 112 -3.18 6.86 11.27
C VAL A 112 -1.83 7.09 11.94
N ILE A 113 -1.15 8.21 11.64
CA ILE A 113 0.15 8.56 12.25
C ILE A 113 0.02 8.71 13.78
N ALA A 114 -1.06 9.34 14.27
CA ALA A 114 -1.34 9.47 15.71
C ALA A 114 -1.59 8.10 16.36
N GLY A 115 -2.31 7.19 15.68
CA GLY A 115 -2.51 5.83 16.12
C GLY A 115 -1.19 5.06 16.26
N VAL A 116 -0.30 5.17 15.27
CA VAL A 116 1.04 4.57 15.31
C VAL A 116 1.88 5.15 16.45
N TRP A 117 1.84 6.48 16.62
CA TRP A 117 2.54 7.14 17.73
C TRP A 117 2.11 6.59 19.10
N ARG A 118 0.81 6.46 19.30
CA ARG A 118 0.24 5.91 20.55
C ARG A 118 0.64 4.45 20.75
N ALA A 119 0.67 3.65 19.67
CA ALA A 119 1.00 2.23 19.71
C ALA A 119 2.47 1.96 20.06
N LEU A 120 3.38 2.87 19.72
CA LEU A 120 4.81 2.73 19.97
C LEU A 120 5.18 3.10 21.42
N VAL A 121 6.11 2.34 22.00
CA VAL A 121 6.81 2.74 23.23
C VAL A 121 7.73 3.94 22.96
N PRO A 122 8.13 4.73 24.00
CA PRO A 122 9.24 5.68 23.87
C PRO A 122 10.50 4.99 23.31
N GLY A 123 11.19 5.63 22.36
CA GLY A 123 12.32 5.04 21.65
C GLY A 123 11.94 4.09 20.51
N GLY A 124 10.68 3.75 20.35
CA GLY A 124 10.16 2.90 19.27
C GLY A 124 10.26 3.55 17.89
N ARG A 125 10.22 2.74 16.82
CA ARG A 125 10.41 3.20 15.45
C ARG A 125 9.24 2.87 14.53
N PHE A 126 8.97 3.77 13.61
CA PHE A 126 8.00 3.58 12.53
C PHE A 126 8.73 3.55 11.18
N ILE A 127 8.65 2.41 10.51
CA ILE A 127 9.24 2.20 9.19
C ILE A 127 8.10 1.89 8.20
N GLY A 128 8.11 2.58 7.08
CA GLY A 128 7.12 2.32 6.06
C GLY A 128 7.60 2.57 4.64
N GLU A 129 6.94 1.88 3.71
CA GLU A 129 7.01 2.15 2.28
C GLU A 129 5.61 2.16 1.70
N MET A 130 5.31 3.19 0.90
CA MET A 130 4.03 3.32 0.20
C MET A 130 4.24 3.91 -1.19
N GLY A 131 3.18 4.05 -1.98
CA GLY A 131 3.21 4.90 -3.17
C GLY A 131 3.48 6.35 -2.75
N GLY A 132 4.42 7.02 -3.40
CA GLY A 132 4.71 8.43 -3.20
C GLY A 132 4.36 9.27 -4.42
N ALA A 133 4.65 10.56 -4.38
CA ALA A 133 4.36 11.47 -5.48
C ALA A 133 4.91 10.94 -6.81
N GLY A 134 4.06 10.92 -7.84
CA GLY A 134 4.36 10.35 -9.15
C GLY A 134 4.23 8.83 -9.28
N CYS A 135 3.79 8.13 -8.23
CA CYS A 135 3.56 6.68 -8.29
C CYS A 135 2.45 6.35 -9.28
N VAL A 136 2.75 5.46 -10.23
CA VAL A 136 1.84 5.00 -11.30
C VAL A 136 1.15 6.14 -12.06
N ALA A 137 1.85 7.27 -12.22
CA ALA A 137 1.28 8.48 -12.79
C ALA A 137 0.78 8.30 -14.23
N THR A 138 1.46 7.45 -15.03
CA THR A 138 1.03 7.14 -16.40
C THR A 138 -0.29 6.35 -16.38
N ILE A 139 -0.43 5.39 -15.48
CA ILE A 139 -1.66 4.59 -15.33
C ILE A 139 -2.80 5.47 -14.82
N GLU A 140 -2.54 6.28 -13.81
CA GLU A 140 -3.51 7.22 -13.24
C GLU A 140 -4.04 8.19 -14.31
N ALA A 141 -3.15 8.80 -15.08
CA ALA A 141 -3.53 9.73 -16.16
C ALA A 141 -4.42 9.05 -17.23
N ALA A 142 -4.13 7.80 -17.60
CA ALA A 142 -4.94 7.06 -18.56
C ALA A 142 -6.34 6.73 -17.98
N LEU A 143 -6.43 6.32 -16.72
CA LEU A 143 -7.71 6.05 -16.03
C LEU A 143 -8.57 7.31 -15.96
N LEU A 144 -8.00 8.43 -15.52
CA LEU A 144 -8.70 9.72 -15.41
C LEU A 144 -9.16 10.22 -16.78
N THR A 145 -8.31 10.09 -17.80
CA THR A 145 -8.65 10.47 -19.18
C THR A 145 -9.82 9.64 -19.72
N ALA A 146 -9.80 8.33 -19.50
CA ALA A 146 -10.86 7.43 -19.96
C ALA A 146 -12.21 7.70 -19.25
N LEU A 147 -12.21 8.08 -17.97
CA LEU A 147 -13.40 8.52 -17.24
C LEU A 147 -13.89 9.89 -17.74
N ALA A 148 -12.99 10.85 -17.95
CA ALA A 148 -13.34 12.18 -18.44
C ALA A 148 -14.03 12.14 -19.81
N ARG A 149 -13.61 11.25 -20.72
CA ARG A 149 -14.29 11.00 -22.00
C ARG A 149 -15.74 10.54 -21.84
N ARG A 150 -16.10 10.01 -20.68
CA ARG A 150 -17.46 9.58 -20.28
C ARG A 150 -18.18 10.62 -19.41
N SER A 151 -17.59 11.82 -19.30
CA SER A 151 -18.09 12.90 -18.42
C SER A 151 -18.18 12.49 -16.94
N ILE A 152 -17.29 11.61 -16.49
CA ILE A 152 -17.17 11.16 -15.11
C ILE A 152 -15.95 11.84 -14.47
N ASP A 153 -16.15 12.48 -13.33
CA ASP A 153 -15.06 13.01 -12.53
C ASP A 153 -14.33 11.88 -11.79
N GLY A 154 -13.17 11.48 -12.32
CA GLY A 154 -12.34 10.44 -11.73
C GLY A 154 -11.72 10.80 -10.38
N SER A 155 -11.62 12.10 -10.02
CA SER A 155 -11.06 12.53 -8.74
C SER A 155 -11.90 12.05 -7.55
N ALA A 156 -13.22 11.96 -7.74
CA ALA A 156 -14.16 11.50 -6.71
C ALA A 156 -13.97 10.02 -6.34
N VAL A 157 -13.42 9.21 -7.26
CA VAL A 157 -13.21 7.76 -7.09
C VAL A 157 -11.74 7.37 -6.98
N HIS A 158 -10.82 8.35 -7.00
CA HIS A 158 -9.39 8.15 -6.85
C HIS A 158 -9.08 7.55 -5.46
N PRO A 159 -8.49 6.34 -5.36
CA PRO A 159 -8.40 5.65 -4.08
C PRO A 159 -7.12 5.94 -3.29
N TRP A 160 -6.09 6.52 -3.93
CA TRP A 160 -4.76 6.61 -3.35
C TRP A 160 -4.43 7.99 -2.77
N TYR A 161 -3.48 7.97 -1.84
CA TYR A 161 -2.77 9.13 -1.30
C TYR A 161 -1.28 8.94 -1.58
N PHE A 162 -0.71 9.74 -2.49
CA PHE A 162 0.68 9.68 -2.90
C PHE A 162 1.42 10.97 -2.50
N PRO A 163 1.86 11.10 -1.23
CA PRO A 163 2.50 12.31 -0.75
C PRO A 163 3.92 12.49 -1.29
N THR A 164 4.41 13.75 -1.21
CA THR A 164 5.84 14.04 -1.31
C THR A 164 6.55 13.74 0.01
N PRO A 165 7.90 13.61 0.01
CA PRO A 165 8.68 13.47 1.25
C PRO A 165 8.46 14.63 2.21
N GLU A 166 8.30 15.85 1.70
CA GLU A 166 8.08 17.07 2.49
C GLU A 166 6.72 17.02 3.19
N ASP A 167 5.65 16.65 2.45
CA ASP A 167 4.30 16.56 3.04
C ASP A 167 4.24 15.48 4.12
N TYR A 168 4.66 14.25 3.80
CA TYR A 168 4.57 13.15 4.78
C TYR A 168 5.53 13.33 5.95
N GLY A 169 6.74 13.85 5.69
CA GLY A 169 7.71 14.20 6.73
C GLY A 169 7.20 15.26 7.69
N ALA A 170 6.52 16.29 7.17
CA ALA A 170 5.90 17.33 8.01
C ALA A 170 4.78 16.77 8.91
N ARG A 171 3.97 15.82 8.41
CA ARG A 171 2.92 15.14 9.21
C ARG A 171 3.53 14.29 10.33
N LEU A 172 4.57 13.51 10.02
CA LEU A 172 5.30 12.73 11.02
C LEU A 172 5.89 13.65 12.12
N ALA A 173 6.55 14.73 11.71
CA ALA A 173 7.15 15.69 12.63
C ALA A 173 6.10 16.43 13.48
N ALA A 174 4.95 16.80 12.90
CA ALA A 174 3.84 17.44 13.62
C ALA A 174 3.27 16.54 14.72
N GLN A 175 3.28 15.21 14.52
CA GLN A 175 2.89 14.23 15.55
C GLN A 175 3.97 14.05 16.63
N GLY A 176 5.21 14.49 16.38
CA GLY A 176 6.34 14.40 17.32
C GLY A 176 7.43 13.43 16.91
N PHE A 177 7.27 12.71 15.80
CA PHE A 177 8.33 11.81 15.32
C PHE A 177 9.61 12.55 14.92
N ALA A 178 10.76 12.00 15.30
CA ALA A 178 12.03 12.34 14.69
C ALA A 178 12.17 11.58 13.36
N VAL A 179 12.08 12.28 12.23
CA VAL A 179 12.24 11.69 10.90
C VAL A 179 13.71 11.49 10.61
N GLU A 180 14.18 10.23 10.64
CA GLU A 180 15.59 9.87 10.42
C GLU A 180 15.94 9.81 8.92
N SER A 181 14.99 9.33 8.09
CA SER A 181 15.13 9.33 6.64
C SER A 181 13.75 9.29 5.98
N ILE A 182 13.63 9.95 4.83
CA ILE A 182 12.46 9.89 3.95
C ILE A 182 12.88 10.23 2.53
N ALA A 183 12.48 9.41 1.55
CA ALA A 183 12.86 9.61 0.15
C ALA A 183 11.86 8.99 -0.82
N LEU A 184 11.78 9.58 -2.03
CA LEU A 184 11.16 8.94 -3.19
C LEU A 184 12.17 8.02 -3.89
N ILE A 185 11.72 6.83 -4.23
CA ILE A 185 12.51 5.79 -4.89
C ILE A 185 11.76 5.37 -6.17
N PRO A 186 12.21 5.80 -7.35
CA PRO A 186 11.69 5.26 -8.61
C PRO A 186 11.92 3.75 -8.65
N ARG A 187 10.86 3.00 -8.92
CA ARG A 187 10.91 1.54 -8.95
C ARG A 187 10.03 0.99 -10.08
N PRO A 188 10.41 1.20 -11.35
CA PRO A 188 9.72 0.55 -12.47
C PRO A 188 9.63 -0.96 -12.20
N THR A 189 8.43 -1.51 -12.26
CA THR A 189 8.16 -2.89 -11.83
C THR A 189 7.58 -3.68 -12.99
N PRO A 190 8.26 -4.73 -13.48
CA PRO A 190 7.70 -5.64 -14.46
C PRO A 190 6.42 -6.30 -13.92
N LEU A 191 5.39 -6.36 -14.76
CA LEU A 191 4.13 -7.01 -14.42
C LEU A 191 4.18 -8.49 -14.84
N PRO A 192 3.51 -9.40 -14.10
CA PRO A 192 3.51 -10.83 -14.42
C PRO A 192 2.77 -11.17 -15.73
N GLY A 193 2.02 -10.22 -16.27
CA GLY A 193 1.28 -10.31 -17.53
C GLY A 193 1.11 -8.94 -18.15
N ASP A 194 0.00 -8.72 -18.84
CA ASP A 194 -0.34 -7.38 -19.30
C ASP A 194 -0.88 -6.50 -18.14
N VAL A 195 -1.14 -5.21 -18.44
CA VAL A 195 -1.61 -4.27 -17.42
C VAL A 195 -3.04 -4.53 -16.93
N THR A 196 -3.81 -5.40 -17.62
CA THR A 196 -5.21 -5.69 -17.25
C THR A 196 -5.29 -6.31 -15.86
N GLY A 197 -4.41 -7.29 -15.54
CA GLY A 197 -4.38 -7.88 -14.21
C GLY A 197 -4.08 -6.87 -13.11
N TRP A 198 -3.24 -5.88 -13.40
CA TRP A 198 -2.98 -4.74 -12.51
C TRP A 198 -4.23 -3.86 -12.34
N LEU A 199 -4.89 -3.49 -13.44
CA LEU A 199 -6.10 -2.66 -13.44
C LEU A 199 -7.24 -3.32 -12.65
N GLU A 200 -7.47 -4.60 -12.86
CA GLU A 200 -8.48 -5.39 -12.13
C GLU A 200 -8.21 -5.48 -10.64
N THR A 201 -6.93 -5.43 -10.23
CA THR A 201 -6.52 -5.58 -8.84
C THR A 201 -6.54 -4.24 -8.09
N PHE A 202 -6.08 -3.16 -8.71
CA PHE A 202 -5.82 -1.89 -8.02
C PHE A 202 -6.70 -0.73 -8.48
N ALA A 203 -7.35 -0.82 -9.65
CA ALA A 203 -8.17 0.25 -10.22
C ALA A 203 -9.69 -0.01 -10.16
N GLU A 204 -10.14 -0.92 -9.28
CA GLU A 204 -11.56 -1.27 -9.15
C GLU A 204 -12.43 -0.05 -8.80
N SER A 205 -11.94 0.87 -7.98
CA SER A 205 -12.65 2.11 -7.62
C SER A 205 -12.99 2.96 -8.85
N PHE A 206 -12.06 3.07 -9.81
CA PHE A 206 -12.30 3.78 -11.07
C PHE A 206 -13.34 3.06 -11.94
N ALA A 207 -13.23 1.74 -12.07
CA ALA A 207 -14.18 0.94 -12.82
C ALA A 207 -15.58 0.93 -12.18
N SER A 208 -15.67 1.04 -10.87
CA SER A 208 -16.95 1.05 -10.13
C SER A 208 -17.80 2.30 -10.42
N ALA A 209 -17.19 3.37 -10.94
CA ALA A 209 -17.89 4.55 -11.42
C ALA A 209 -18.74 4.25 -12.69
N LEU A 210 -18.56 3.08 -13.29
CA LEU A 210 -19.23 2.64 -14.51
C LEU A 210 -20.19 1.47 -14.26
N PRO A 211 -21.28 1.37 -15.05
CA PRO A 211 -22.09 0.15 -15.09
C PRO A 211 -21.23 -1.09 -15.36
N ALA A 212 -21.55 -2.20 -14.70
CA ALA A 212 -20.73 -3.43 -14.79
C ALA A 212 -20.46 -3.88 -16.24
N ALA A 213 -21.44 -3.77 -17.12
CA ALA A 213 -21.30 -4.13 -18.53
C ALA A 213 -20.28 -3.28 -19.31
N GLN A 214 -19.92 -2.09 -18.82
CA GLN A 214 -18.96 -1.18 -19.48
C GLN A 214 -17.54 -1.35 -18.96
N ARG A 215 -17.33 -2.00 -17.82
CA ARG A 215 -16.01 -2.12 -17.17
C ARG A 215 -14.96 -2.85 -18.01
N PRO A 216 -15.28 -3.97 -18.73
CA PRO A 216 -14.30 -4.63 -19.59
C PRO A 216 -13.82 -3.72 -20.74
N ALA A 217 -14.74 -3.01 -21.40
CA ALA A 217 -14.39 -2.09 -22.47
C ALA A 217 -13.57 -0.88 -21.96
N PHE A 218 -13.86 -0.41 -20.74
CA PHE A 218 -13.08 0.64 -20.07
C PHE A 218 -11.63 0.20 -19.82
N PHE A 219 -11.40 -0.99 -19.27
CA PHE A 219 -10.07 -1.50 -19.05
C PHE A 219 -9.31 -1.76 -20.36
N ALA A 220 -9.98 -2.25 -21.40
CA ALA A 220 -9.36 -2.44 -22.70
C ALA A 220 -8.91 -1.08 -23.32
N GLU A 221 -9.73 -0.03 -23.22
CA GLU A 221 -9.37 1.32 -23.66
C GLU A 221 -8.14 1.85 -22.89
N VAL A 222 -8.12 1.69 -21.56
CA VAL A 222 -6.98 2.11 -20.71
C VAL A 222 -5.72 1.31 -21.09
N GLN A 223 -5.83 0.01 -21.29
CA GLN A 223 -4.70 -0.83 -21.71
C GLN A 223 -4.10 -0.36 -23.04
N GLU A 224 -4.93 -0.08 -24.05
CA GLU A 224 -4.43 0.41 -25.34
C GLU A 224 -3.79 1.80 -25.23
N ALA A 225 -4.33 2.68 -24.39
CA ALA A 225 -3.72 3.99 -24.12
C ALA A 225 -2.35 3.88 -23.42
N LEU A 226 -2.18 2.86 -22.57
CA LEU A 226 -0.94 2.62 -21.82
C LEU A 226 0.14 1.90 -22.64
N ARG A 227 -0.23 1.13 -23.66
CA ARG A 227 0.68 0.30 -24.46
C ARG A 227 1.93 1.05 -24.96
N PRO A 228 1.83 2.23 -25.59
CA PRO A 228 3.01 2.96 -26.09
C PRO A 228 3.95 3.46 -24.99
N HIS A 229 3.50 3.49 -23.74
CA HIS A 229 4.24 4.07 -22.62
C HIS A 229 4.81 3.02 -21.68
N LEU A 230 4.09 1.92 -21.45
CA LEU A 230 4.41 0.92 -20.43
C LEU A 230 4.67 -0.48 -20.97
N CYS A 231 4.48 -0.73 -22.28
CA CYS A 231 4.78 -2.01 -22.91
C CYS A 231 6.04 -1.89 -23.76
N GLY A 232 7.07 -2.65 -23.43
CA GLY A 232 8.30 -2.71 -24.20
C GLY A 232 8.12 -3.39 -25.57
N ALA A 233 9.10 -3.23 -26.45
CA ALA A 233 9.10 -3.87 -27.77
C ALA A 233 9.09 -5.42 -27.70
N ASP A 234 9.52 -5.97 -26.57
CA ASP A 234 9.49 -7.41 -26.24
C ASP A 234 8.12 -7.87 -25.71
N GLY A 235 7.15 -6.95 -25.57
CA GLY A 235 5.84 -7.24 -25.00
C GLY A 235 5.78 -7.22 -23.47
N GLN A 236 6.90 -6.97 -22.78
CA GLN A 236 6.93 -6.85 -21.32
C GLN A 236 6.27 -5.55 -20.87
N TRP A 237 5.29 -5.65 -19.99
CA TRP A 237 4.67 -4.51 -19.32
C TRP A 237 5.40 -4.15 -18.04
N THR A 238 5.61 -2.84 -17.83
CA THR A 238 6.30 -2.32 -16.65
C THR A 238 5.52 -1.15 -16.07
N ALA A 239 5.05 -1.27 -14.83
CA ALA A 239 4.37 -0.18 -14.14
C ALA A 239 5.37 0.83 -13.57
N ASP A 240 5.04 2.12 -13.69
CA ASP A 240 5.88 3.26 -13.32
C ASP A 240 5.75 3.61 -11.81
N TYR A 241 6.05 2.63 -10.95
CA TYR A 241 6.01 2.87 -9.50
C TYR A 241 7.06 3.87 -9.04
N VAL A 242 6.63 4.75 -8.13
CA VAL A 242 7.51 5.57 -7.29
C VAL A 242 7.13 5.29 -5.84
N ARG A 243 8.10 4.85 -5.03
CA ARG A 243 7.86 4.54 -3.63
C ARG A 243 8.39 5.65 -2.74
N LEU A 244 7.59 6.04 -1.76
CA LEU A 244 8.04 6.84 -0.63
C LEU A 244 8.39 5.87 0.50
N ARG A 245 9.66 5.88 0.91
CA ARG A 245 10.18 5.06 2.01
C ARG A 245 10.68 5.97 3.11
N PHE A 246 10.39 5.61 4.35
CA PHE A 246 10.78 6.42 5.49
C PHE A 246 11.14 5.59 6.71
N ARG A 247 11.93 6.21 7.59
CA ARG A 247 12.20 5.77 8.95
C ARG A 247 12.02 6.94 9.90
N ALA A 248 11.22 6.76 10.93
CA ALA A 248 10.93 7.74 11.96
C ALA A 248 10.98 7.10 13.34
N ARG A 249 11.35 7.87 14.36
CA ARG A 249 11.48 7.40 15.75
C ARG A 249 10.57 8.22 16.66
N LYS A 250 9.89 7.55 17.58
CA LYS A 250 9.27 8.19 18.75
C LYS A 250 10.39 8.46 19.77
N PRO A 251 10.70 9.72 20.12
CA PRO A 251 11.71 10.07 21.13
C PRO A 251 11.43 9.49 22.49
#